data_3f3fe1236b108a8a2415fdec4978fdee
#
_entry.id   3f3fe1236b108a8a2415fdec4978fdee
#
_cell.length_a   1.000
_cell.length_b   1.000
_cell.length_c   1.000
_cell.angle_alpha   90.00
_cell.angle_beta   90.00
_cell.angle_gamma   90.00
#
_symmetry.space_group_name_H-M   'P 1'
#
loop_
_entity.id
_entity.type
_entity.pdbx_description
1 polymer ?
#
loop_
_entity_poly.entity_id
_entity_poly.type
_entity_poly.pdbx_seq_one_letter_code
_entity_poly.pdbx_strand_id
1 'polypeptide(L)'
;RRDFINGAAVGVAGAMFPFGGASGAPSAGVGAYPPAHTGLGGSTPGAFGVAHELAWSGKRDWGPVHDADAGAPYDLVVVGAGISGLASAWMFHREHPRARVLILDNHRDFGGHAVRNEFRIGGRMLLGYGGAQALEGPAHYSATSKRLLSDIGVDVSRFETAYDREFFRRHGLAGATFFAADRFGSNRLVRHPLADYTRFLPLAPGLPVREAVLQMPLGPEARRELLMLLEASGDRLTGIAPDAQEDYLYGISYRVFLERHFGVRSPELLAVFQGITNDEGASIEVGSAFELMSYTGLPGIRATALAGAAAERESYIYHFPDGNASIARLLVRAMIPAVAPGTTMDDIVLAPFDYRKLDVPQSPVRIRLDSTVVNAAHTGDPKSAREVTVTYVRDGRAARVRARACIMACNNCMLPHVCPELPPAQRAALAQAVRSPIVYTNVLLRNWQAWERLGIGFFCAPASWHSVAMLDFPVSMGGYRFSEGPAEPIVVHLERFPKGDDPLAPAIEQRRAGRRELYATSFETIERATREQLAAALADGGFDPARDIAAITVNRWGHGYAADEQAPVDAGNGSRLPPHVVGRAPLGRIGIANSDAGASATIDTAIDQAARAVRELGLVGGV
;
A
#
# COMPACT_ATOMS: atom_id res chain seq x y z
N ARG A 1 -6.54 -34.37 27.53
CA ARG A 1 -6.42 -35.53 26.60
C ARG A 1 -7.45 -35.56 25.47
N ARG A 2 -8.30 -34.50 25.33
CA ARG A 2 -9.27 -34.36 24.21
C ARG A 2 -8.84 -33.32 23.18
N ASP A 3 -7.90 -32.46 23.49
CA ASP A 3 -7.46 -31.37 22.60
C ASP A 3 -6.22 -31.70 21.74
N PHE A 4 -5.72 -32.95 21.85
CA PHE A 4 -4.52 -33.37 21.12
C PHE A 4 -4.81 -34.15 19.81
N ILE A 5 -6.09 -34.34 19.45
CA ILE A 5 -6.46 -35.15 18.26
C ILE A 5 -6.92 -34.30 17.08
N ASN A 6 -7.12 -32.98 17.24
CA ASN A 6 -7.53 -32.08 16.14
C ASN A 6 -6.36 -31.35 15.44
N GLY A 7 -5.12 -31.60 15.83
CA GLY A 7 -3.94 -30.95 15.26
C GLY A 7 -3.13 -31.76 14.23
N ALA A 8 -3.50 -32.97 13.90
CA ALA A 8 -2.67 -33.88 13.12
C ALA A 8 -3.28 -34.40 11.81
N ALA A 9 -4.15 -33.66 11.17
CA ALA A 9 -4.78 -34.06 9.92
C ALA A 9 -4.89 -32.91 8.88
N VAL A 10 -3.85 -32.08 8.74
CA VAL A 10 -3.69 -31.18 7.59
C VAL A 10 -2.29 -31.36 7.02
N GLY A 11 -1.99 -32.58 6.66
CA GLY A 11 -0.85 -32.96 5.84
C GLY A 11 -1.39 -33.64 4.57
N VAL A 12 -1.08 -33.05 3.42
CA VAL A 12 -1.19 -33.66 2.10
C VAL A 12 -2.61 -34.05 1.65
N ALA A 13 -3.38 -33.07 1.23
CA ALA A 13 -4.31 -33.25 0.12
C ALA A 13 -4.28 -31.97 -0.70
N GLY A 14 -3.77 -32.03 -1.94
CA GLY A 14 -4.07 -31.08 -2.97
C GLY A 14 -5.59 -31.09 -3.21
N ALA A 15 -6.32 -30.43 -2.32
CA ALA A 15 -7.76 -30.34 -2.42
C ALA A 15 -8.08 -29.29 -3.47
N MET A 16 -8.54 -29.72 -4.61
CA MET A 16 -9.47 -29.00 -5.45
C MET A 16 -10.59 -28.48 -4.54
N PHE A 17 -10.57 -27.18 -4.23
CA PHE A 17 -11.74 -26.52 -3.69
C PHE A 17 -12.76 -26.39 -4.83
N PRO A 18 -13.92 -27.05 -4.77
CA PRO A 18 -15.02 -26.67 -5.62
C PRO A 18 -15.44 -25.27 -5.19
N PHE A 19 -15.28 -24.29 -6.05
CA PHE A 19 -15.94 -22.99 -5.89
C PHE A 19 -17.45 -23.21 -5.94
N GLY A 20 -18.02 -23.61 -4.80
CA GLY A 20 -19.44 -23.55 -4.57
C GLY A 20 -19.83 -22.08 -4.57
N GLY A 21 -20.74 -21.71 -5.46
CA GLY A 21 -21.21 -20.37 -5.62
C GLY A 21 -21.62 -19.74 -4.29
N ALA A 22 -20.89 -18.74 -3.83
CA ALA A 22 -21.35 -17.80 -2.83
C ALA A 22 -22.47 -16.99 -3.48
N SER A 23 -23.70 -17.40 -3.21
CA SER A 23 -24.90 -16.64 -3.53
C SER A 23 -24.87 -15.31 -2.79
N GLY A 24 -24.82 -14.21 -3.54
CA GLY A 24 -25.48 -12.99 -3.13
C GLY A 24 -24.67 -11.92 -2.42
N ALA A 25 -23.52 -11.47 -3.00
CA ALA A 25 -23.32 -10.01 -2.98
C ALA A 25 -24.13 -9.43 -4.15
N PRO A 26 -24.93 -8.37 -3.97
CA PRO A 26 -25.58 -7.74 -5.09
C PRO A 26 -24.48 -7.30 -6.07
N SER A 27 -24.53 -7.81 -7.31
CA SER A 27 -23.73 -7.29 -8.41
C SER A 27 -24.01 -5.80 -8.48
N ALA A 28 -23.00 -4.97 -8.17
CA ALA A 28 -23.12 -3.52 -8.34
C ALA A 28 -23.48 -3.29 -9.81
N GLY A 29 -24.70 -2.80 -10.04
CA GLY A 29 -25.18 -2.51 -11.38
C GLY A 29 -24.21 -1.56 -12.08
N VAL A 30 -24.09 -1.69 -13.39
CA VAL A 30 -23.35 -0.77 -14.27
C VAL A 30 -23.80 0.66 -13.93
N GLY A 31 -22.94 1.43 -13.20
CA GLY A 31 -23.25 2.81 -12.79
C GLY A 31 -22.91 3.20 -11.35
N ALA A 32 -22.44 2.28 -10.50
CA ALA A 32 -22.01 2.64 -9.14
C ALA A 32 -20.68 3.40 -9.17
N TYR A 33 -20.61 4.53 -8.47
CA TYR A 33 -19.42 5.37 -8.31
C TYR A 33 -18.44 4.69 -7.33
N PRO A 34 -17.26 4.16 -7.80
CA PRO A 34 -16.41 3.29 -7.00
C PRO A 34 -15.94 3.88 -5.66
N PRO A 35 -15.53 5.17 -5.56
CA PRO A 35 -15.07 5.73 -4.30
C PRO A 35 -16.11 5.75 -3.17
N ALA A 36 -17.40 5.76 -3.50
CA ALA A 36 -18.49 5.76 -2.50
C ALA A 36 -18.87 4.36 -2.01
N HIS A 37 -18.20 3.32 -2.49
CA HIS A 37 -18.44 1.95 -2.06
C HIS A 37 -17.90 1.71 -0.64
N THR A 38 -18.77 1.25 0.26
CA THR A 38 -18.38 0.70 1.56
C THR A 38 -18.25 -0.83 1.48
N GLY A 39 -17.64 -1.44 2.48
CA GLY A 39 -17.38 -2.87 2.48
C GLY A 39 -16.00 -3.20 1.92
N LEU A 40 -15.89 -4.26 1.09
CA LEU A 40 -14.60 -4.72 0.57
C LEU A 40 -14.19 -3.94 -0.69
N GLY A 41 -13.02 -3.28 -0.61
CA GLY A 41 -12.34 -2.57 -1.68
C GLY A 41 -10.97 -3.19 -2.03
N GLY A 42 -10.26 -2.57 -2.96
CA GLY A 42 -8.94 -3.03 -3.42
C GLY A 42 -9.00 -4.37 -4.14
N SER A 43 -8.19 -5.33 -3.71
CA SER A 43 -8.15 -6.68 -4.28
C SER A 43 -9.41 -7.47 -3.90
N THR A 44 -10.47 -7.31 -4.68
CA THR A 44 -11.73 -8.07 -4.56
C THR A 44 -11.69 -9.34 -5.42
N PRO A 45 -12.55 -10.35 -5.16
CA PRO A 45 -12.62 -11.53 -6.02
C PRO A 45 -12.83 -11.20 -7.49
N GLY A 46 -13.60 -10.17 -7.83
CA GLY A 46 -13.78 -9.70 -9.21
C GLY A 46 -12.49 -9.17 -9.82
N ALA A 47 -11.66 -8.47 -9.04
CA ALA A 47 -10.41 -7.90 -9.53
C ALA A 47 -9.30 -8.96 -9.71
N PHE A 48 -9.16 -9.92 -8.78
CA PHE A 48 -8.04 -10.87 -8.84
C PHE A 48 -8.38 -12.24 -9.45
N GLY A 49 -9.67 -12.60 -9.61
CA GLY A 49 -10.07 -13.96 -9.98
C GLY A 49 -9.41 -14.45 -11.26
N VAL A 50 -9.48 -13.69 -12.34
CA VAL A 50 -8.85 -14.02 -13.64
C VAL A 50 -7.32 -14.11 -13.51
N ALA A 51 -6.69 -13.20 -12.76
CA ALA A 51 -5.24 -13.21 -12.55
C ALA A 51 -4.79 -14.45 -11.75
N HIS A 52 -5.57 -14.89 -10.76
CA HIS A 52 -5.29 -16.12 -10.00
C HIS A 52 -5.51 -17.38 -10.85
N GLU A 53 -6.56 -17.44 -11.68
CA GLU A 53 -6.72 -18.55 -12.64
C GLU A 53 -5.52 -18.63 -13.59
N LEU A 54 -5.04 -17.50 -14.09
CA LEU A 54 -3.85 -17.43 -14.94
C LEU A 54 -2.58 -17.91 -14.22
N ALA A 55 -2.32 -17.39 -13.01
CA ALA A 55 -1.06 -17.59 -12.31
C ALA A 55 -1.00 -18.87 -11.48
N TRP A 56 -2.08 -19.22 -10.77
CA TRP A 56 -2.11 -20.37 -9.88
C TRP A 56 -2.62 -21.65 -10.56
N SER A 57 -3.69 -21.52 -11.36
CA SER A 57 -4.27 -22.68 -12.08
C SER A 57 -3.61 -22.92 -13.43
N GLY A 58 -2.75 -22.00 -13.89
CA GLY A 58 -2.11 -22.11 -15.20
C GLY A 58 -3.06 -22.00 -16.39
N LYS A 59 -4.26 -21.44 -16.19
CA LYS A 59 -5.27 -21.30 -17.26
C LYS A 59 -4.74 -20.44 -18.39
N ARG A 60 -4.88 -20.93 -19.63
CA ARG A 60 -4.48 -20.23 -20.86
C ARG A 60 -5.60 -20.15 -21.89
N ASP A 61 -6.57 -21.06 -21.82
CA ASP A 61 -7.76 -21.01 -22.65
C ASP A 61 -8.85 -20.17 -21.98
N TRP A 62 -9.17 -19.05 -22.60
CA TRP A 62 -10.19 -18.10 -22.17
C TRP A 62 -11.42 -18.12 -23.08
N GLY A 63 -11.55 -19.15 -23.94
CA GLY A 63 -12.60 -19.24 -24.93
C GLY A 63 -12.35 -18.37 -26.18
N PRO A 64 -13.37 -18.13 -26.99
CA PRO A 64 -13.24 -17.31 -28.20
C PRO A 64 -12.75 -15.91 -27.90
N VAL A 65 -11.66 -15.50 -28.57
CA VAL A 65 -11.07 -14.15 -28.42
C VAL A 65 -11.56 -13.30 -29.59
N HIS A 66 -12.24 -12.20 -29.28
CA HIS A 66 -12.72 -11.25 -30.29
C HIS A 66 -11.82 -10.01 -30.36
N ASP A 67 -11.74 -9.40 -31.53
CA ASP A 67 -11.05 -8.12 -31.69
C ASP A 67 -11.91 -7.00 -31.08
N ALA A 68 -11.42 -6.40 -30.01
CA ALA A 68 -12.03 -5.21 -29.44
C ALA A 68 -11.55 -3.97 -30.19
N ASP A 69 -12.42 -2.98 -30.37
CA ASP A 69 -12.08 -1.71 -31.01
C ASP A 69 -11.56 -1.91 -32.46
N ALA A 70 -12.44 -2.40 -33.37
CA ALA A 70 -12.12 -2.57 -34.79
C ALA A 70 -11.49 -1.32 -35.40
N GLY A 71 -10.32 -1.46 -36.02
CA GLY A 71 -9.59 -0.36 -36.66
C GLY A 71 -8.06 -0.46 -36.53
N ALA A 72 -7.38 0.69 -36.67
CA ALA A 72 -5.94 0.79 -36.55
C ALA A 72 -5.46 0.41 -35.13
N PRO A 73 -4.24 -0.13 -34.99
CA PRO A 73 -3.68 -0.42 -33.66
C PRO A 73 -3.61 0.85 -32.80
N TYR A 74 -3.64 0.69 -31.48
CA TYR A 74 -3.31 1.77 -30.55
C TYR A 74 -1.82 2.16 -30.73
N ASP A 75 -1.50 3.42 -30.51
CA ASP A 75 -0.10 3.83 -30.48
C ASP A 75 0.58 3.33 -29.21
N LEU A 76 -0.16 3.31 -28.08
CA LEU A 76 0.28 2.78 -26.80
C LEU A 76 -0.85 2.05 -26.08
N VAL A 77 -0.56 0.85 -25.57
CA VAL A 77 -1.37 0.18 -24.54
C VAL A 77 -0.60 0.16 -23.24
N VAL A 78 -1.24 0.56 -22.15
CA VAL A 78 -0.69 0.50 -20.78
C VAL A 78 -1.47 -0.52 -19.97
N VAL A 79 -0.79 -1.43 -19.30
CA VAL A 79 -1.38 -2.46 -18.44
C VAL A 79 -1.19 -2.08 -16.99
N GLY A 80 -2.26 -1.63 -16.35
CA GLY A 80 -2.30 -1.07 -15.00
C GLY A 80 -2.57 0.44 -15.02
N ALA A 81 -3.64 0.85 -14.35
CA ALA A 81 -4.03 2.26 -14.17
C ALA A 81 -3.59 2.83 -12.81
N GLY A 82 -2.53 2.27 -12.20
CA GLY A 82 -1.85 2.87 -11.05
C GLY A 82 -1.06 4.12 -11.44
N ILE A 83 -0.46 4.81 -10.46
CA ILE A 83 0.30 6.06 -10.69
C ILE A 83 1.33 5.88 -11.82
N SER A 84 2.08 4.79 -11.82
CA SER A 84 3.10 4.53 -12.85
C SER A 84 2.51 4.38 -14.26
N GLY A 85 1.39 3.66 -14.38
CA GLY A 85 0.72 3.51 -15.68
C GLY A 85 0.07 4.81 -16.16
N LEU A 86 -0.58 5.54 -15.25
CA LEU A 86 -1.16 6.85 -15.56
C LEU A 86 -0.09 7.88 -15.94
N ALA A 87 1.05 7.89 -15.23
CA ALA A 87 2.19 8.76 -15.56
C ALA A 87 2.80 8.40 -16.93
N SER A 88 2.96 7.11 -17.23
CA SER A 88 3.44 6.64 -18.55
C SER A 88 2.53 7.12 -19.68
N ALA A 89 1.23 6.93 -19.53
CA ALA A 89 0.23 7.36 -20.51
C ALA A 89 0.21 8.88 -20.66
N TRP A 90 0.29 9.62 -19.55
CA TRP A 90 0.30 11.08 -19.54
C TRP A 90 1.54 11.66 -20.23
N MET A 91 2.74 11.14 -19.91
CA MET A 91 3.99 11.58 -20.56
C MET A 91 3.94 11.37 -22.07
N PHE A 92 3.46 10.19 -22.52
CA PHE A 92 3.31 9.89 -23.93
C PHE A 92 2.26 10.80 -24.60
N HIS A 93 1.07 10.93 -23.99
CA HIS A 93 -0.01 11.74 -24.54
C HIS A 93 0.36 13.24 -24.64
N ARG A 94 1.12 13.76 -23.67
CA ARG A 94 1.57 15.16 -23.70
C ARG A 94 2.42 15.48 -24.94
N GLU A 95 3.30 14.56 -25.36
CA GLU A 95 4.09 14.73 -26.57
C GLU A 95 3.34 14.35 -27.85
N HIS A 96 2.35 13.47 -27.73
CA HIS A 96 1.56 12.95 -28.84
C HIS A 96 0.04 13.11 -28.59
N PRO A 97 -0.51 14.33 -28.58
CA PRO A 97 -1.91 14.57 -28.15
C PRO A 97 -2.98 13.89 -29.03
N ARG A 98 -2.62 13.47 -30.25
CA ARG A 98 -3.53 12.79 -31.19
C ARG A 98 -3.36 11.27 -31.17
N ALA A 99 -2.34 10.76 -30.46
CA ALA A 99 -2.09 9.32 -30.37
C ALA A 99 -3.21 8.60 -29.64
N ARG A 100 -3.50 7.40 -30.08
CA ARG A 100 -4.51 6.53 -29.44
C ARG A 100 -3.85 5.76 -28.31
N VAL A 101 -4.30 6.01 -27.08
CA VAL A 101 -3.81 5.35 -25.86
C VAL A 101 -4.95 4.57 -25.21
N LEU A 102 -4.71 3.31 -24.84
CA LEU A 102 -5.62 2.52 -24.03
C LEU A 102 -4.90 2.07 -22.76
N ILE A 103 -5.51 2.35 -21.62
CA ILE A 103 -5.08 1.85 -20.30
C ILE A 103 -6.07 0.76 -19.89
N LEU A 104 -5.55 -0.42 -19.51
CA LEU A 104 -6.32 -1.57 -19.04
C LEU A 104 -6.04 -1.79 -17.56
N ASP A 105 -7.07 -1.91 -16.73
CA ASP A 105 -6.93 -2.23 -15.31
C ASP A 105 -7.94 -3.31 -14.88
N ASN A 106 -7.50 -4.21 -14.00
CA ASN A 106 -8.34 -5.29 -13.48
C ASN A 106 -9.24 -4.86 -12.32
N HIS A 107 -9.04 -3.67 -11.76
CA HIS A 107 -9.91 -3.11 -10.72
C HIS A 107 -11.08 -2.34 -11.33
N ARG A 108 -12.11 -2.11 -10.49
CA ARG A 108 -13.27 -1.26 -10.83
C ARG A 108 -12.97 0.23 -10.74
N ASP A 109 -11.79 0.61 -10.22
CA ASP A 109 -11.31 1.96 -10.07
C ASP A 109 -9.89 2.10 -10.61
N PHE A 110 -9.51 3.30 -11.01
CA PHE A 110 -8.14 3.65 -11.37
C PHE A 110 -7.36 4.14 -10.15
N GLY A 111 -6.05 4.30 -10.28
CA GLY A 111 -5.14 4.73 -9.22
C GLY A 111 -4.28 3.61 -8.64
N GLY A 112 -4.62 2.35 -8.88
CA GLY A 112 -3.93 1.21 -8.26
C GLY A 112 -4.10 1.25 -6.75
N HIS A 113 -3.00 1.44 -5.98
CA HIS A 113 -3.07 1.67 -4.54
C HIS A 113 -3.49 3.10 -4.17
N ALA A 114 -3.44 4.05 -5.10
CA ALA A 114 -3.86 5.43 -4.89
C ALA A 114 -5.38 5.57 -5.14
N VAL A 115 -6.17 4.92 -4.29
CA VAL A 115 -7.65 4.98 -4.32
C VAL A 115 -8.19 5.69 -3.09
N ARG A 116 -9.40 6.24 -3.22
CA ARG A 116 -10.06 6.99 -2.15
C ARG A 116 -11.34 6.31 -1.68
N ASN A 117 -11.68 6.51 -0.43
CA ASN A 117 -12.98 6.17 0.12
C ASN A 117 -13.77 7.46 0.40
N GLU A 118 -14.98 7.54 -0.12
CA GLU A 118 -15.90 8.66 0.10
C GLU A 118 -17.04 8.22 1.02
N PHE A 119 -17.15 8.92 2.14
CA PHE A 119 -18.26 8.73 3.08
C PHE A 119 -19.15 9.97 3.09
N ARG A 120 -20.45 9.77 3.34
CA ARG A 120 -21.41 10.86 3.49
C ARG A 120 -22.21 10.70 4.78
N ILE A 121 -22.19 11.76 5.60
CA ILE A 121 -22.93 11.81 6.84
C ILE A 121 -23.36 13.25 7.13
N GLY A 122 -24.63 13.48 7.50
CA GLY A 122 -25.14 14.80 7.83
C GLY A 122 -24.92 15.87 6.73
N GLY A 123 -24.93 15.47 5.45
CA GLY A 123 -24.68 16.38 4.32
C GLY A 123 -23.18 16.67 4.06
N ARG A 124 -22.26 16.20 4.91
CA ARG A 124 -20.82 16.33 4.73
C ARG A 124 -20.25 15.14 3.96
N MET A 125 -19.24 15.39 3.13
CA MET A 125 -18.36 14.37 2.57
C MET A 125 -17.13 14.25 3.47
N LEU A 126 -16.78 13.01 3.85
CA LEU A 126 -15.51 12.70 4.48
C LEU A 126 -14.72 11.79 3.54
N LEU A 127 -13.43 12.01 3.48
CA LEU A 127 -12.49 11.31 2.62
C LEU A 127 -11.53 10.49 3.50
N GLY A 128 -11.15 9.33 3.00
CA GLY A 128 -10.06 8.54 3.55
C GLY A 128 -9.23 7.98 2.39
N TYR A 129 -7.96 7.75 2.61
CA TYR A 129 -7.08 7.10 1.64
C TYR A 129 -7.21 5.57 1.74
N GLY A 130 -7.23 4.89 0.60
CA GLY A 130 -7.40 3.44 0.55
C GLY A 130 -6.11 2.65 0.32
N GLY A 131 -4.96 3.34 0.28
CA GLY A 131 -3.64 2.72 0.06
C GLY A 131 -2.53 3.76 0.07
N ALA A 132 -2.05 4.21 -1.09
CA ALA A 132 -0.96 5.18 -1.18
C ALA A 132 -1.33 6.53 -0.53
N GLN A 133 -0.58 6.91 0.50
CA GLN A 133 -0.95 7.94 1.46
C GLN A 133 -0.34 9.30 1.13
N ALA A 134 0.98 9.42 1.00
CA ALA A 134 1.68 10.70 0.97
C ALA A 134 2.68 10.85 -0.17
N LEU A 135 3.06 12.09 -0.45
CA LEU A 135 4.32 12.46 -1.08
C LEU A 135 5.39 12.48 0.01
N GLU A 136 6.09 11.38 0.20
CA GLU A 136 7.08 11.26 1.27
C GLU A 136 8.40 11.91 0.85
N GLY A 137 8.82 12.96 1.56
CA GLY A 137 10.07 13.65 1.30
C GLY A 137 10.18 14.31 -0.08
N PRO A 138 9.20 15.11 -0.57
CA PRO A 138 9.18 15.64 -1.93
C PRO A 138 10.36 16.55 -2.27
N ALA A 139 11.08 17.08 -1.28
CA ALA A 139 12.32 17.82 -1.50
C ALA A 139 13.41 16.95 -2.15
N HIS A 140 13.41 15.64 -1.90
CA HIS A 140 14.39 14.69 -2.41
C HIS A 140 13.99 14.03 -3.74
N TYR A 141 12.79 14.29 -4.24
CA TYR A 141 12.33 13.72 -5.51
C TYR A 141 13.21 14.11 -6.69
N SER A 142 13.29 13.24 -7.67
CA SER A 142 13.98 13.49 -8.93
C SER A 142 13.41 14.72 -9.65
N ALA A 143 14.19 15.32 -10.53
CA ALA A 143 13.71 16.40 -11.40
C ALA A 143 12.50 15.96 -12.25
N THR A 144 12.46 14.69 -12.66
CA THR A 144 11.36 14.10 -13.43
C THR A 144 10.06 14.07 -12.61
N SER A 145 10.11 13.54 -11.39
CA SER A 145 8.96 13.45 -10.51
C SER A 145 8.45 14.84 -10.10
N LYS A 146 9.34 15.76 -9.73
CA LYS A 146 8.99 17.16 -9.44
C LYS A 146 8.32 17.84 -10.62
N ARG A 147 8.85 17.64 -11.83
CA ARG A 147 8.26 18.22 -13.03
C ARG A 147 6.89 17.66 -13.33
N LEU A 148 6.70 16.35 -13.27
CA LEU A 148 5.37 15.75 -13.50
C LEU A 148 4.35 16.32 -12.52
N LEU A 149 4.65 16.36 -11.22
CA LEU A 149 3.74 16.92 -10.20
C LEU A 149 3.39 18.37 -10.51
N SER A 150 4.37 19.20 -10.85
CA SER A 150 4.15 20.58 -11.25
C SER A 150 3.29 20.69 -12.52
N ASP A 151 3.57 19.86 -13.53
CA ASP A 151 2.85 19.90 -14.82
C ASP A 151 1.38 19.49 -14.70
N ILE A 152 1.01 18.64 -13.71
CA ILE A 152 -0.38 18.30 -13.39
C ILE A 152 -1.02 19.26 -12.37
N GLY A 153 -0.29 20.32 -12.00
CA GLY A 153 -0.78 21.41 -11.15
C GLY A 153 -0.63 21.16 -9.65
N VAL A 154 0.22 20.24 -9.20
CA VAL A 154 0.52 20.04 -7.78
C VAL A 154 1.56 21.06 -7.34
N ASP A 155 1.16 21.96 -6.46
CA ASP A 155 2.03 22.85 -5.71
C ASP A 155 2.27 22.25 -4.32
N VAL A 156 3.47 21.73 -4.09
CA VAL A 156 3.85 21.08 -2.83
C VAL A 156 3.74 22.05 -1.64
N SER A 157 4.00 23.34 -1.86
CA SER A 157 3.90 24.36 -0.80
C SER A 157 2.47 24.54 -0.27
N ARG A 158 1.45 24.20 -1.06
CA ARG A 158 0.05 24.28 -0.67
C ARG A 158 -0.28 23.39 0.54
N PHE A 159 0.43 22.28 0.71
CA PHE A 159 0.23 21.38 1.85
C PHE A 159 0.64 21.99 3.18
N GLU A 160 1.60 22.93 3.21
CA GLU A 160 2.02 23.65 4.40
C GLU A 160 0.87 24.41 5.09
N THR A 161 -0.09 24.87 4.31
CA THR A 161 -1.26 25.60 4.80
C THR A 161 -2.53 24.73 4.88
N ALA A 162 -2.52 23.56 4.24
CA ALA A 162 -3.66 22.64 4.21
C ALA A 162 -3.66 21.69 5.42
N TYR A 163 -2.49 21.36 5.94
CA TYR A 163 -2.31 20.47 7.07
C TYR A 163 -2.34 21.23 8.39
N ASP A 164 -3.21 20.86 9.31
CA ASP A 164 -3.28 21.43 10.66
C ASP A 164 -2.28 20.74 11.59
N ARG A 165 -1.07 21.28 11.69
CA ARG A 165 0.03 20.73 12.51
C ARG A 165 -0.27 20.73 14.00
N GLU A 166 -1.23 21.55 14.46
CA GLU A 166 -1.57 21.70 15.87
C GLU A 166 -2.79 20.87 16.29
N PHE A 167 -3.45 20.18 15.39
CA PHE A 167 -4.68 19.43 15.67
C PHE A 167 -4.52 18.49 16.87
N PHE A 168 -3.55 17.58 16.81
CA PHE A 168 -3.35 16.58 17.87
C PHE A 168 -2.92 17.24 19.20
N ARG A 169 -2.04 18.23 19.14
CA ARG A 169 -1.59 18.95 20.34
C ARG A 169 -2.69 19.78 20.96
N ARG A 170 -3.47 20.49 20.16
CA ARG A 170 -4.58 21.33 20.60
C ARG A 170 -5.67 20.53 21.33
N HIS A 171 -5.90 19.28 20.89
CA HIS A 171 -6.84 18.36 21.53
C HIS A 171 -6.19 17.43 22.58
N GLY A 172 -4.92 17.57 22.89
CA GLY A 172 -4.22 16.74 23.87
C GLY A 172 -4.08 15.26 23.49
N LEU A 173 -4.07 14.97 22.18
CA LEU A 173 -4.11 13.62 21.63
C LEU A 173 -2.70 13.02 21.52
N ALA A 174 -2.35 12.14 22.45
CA ALA A 174 -1.08 11.43 22.49
C ALA A 174 -1.12 10.12 21.66
N GLY A 175 0.07 9.52 21.51
CA GLY A 175 0.18 8.12 21.07
C GLY A 175 0.00 7.16 22.24
N ALA A 176 -0.48 5.94 21.96
CA ALA A 176 -0.70 4.90 22.96
C ALA A 176 -0.30 3.51 22.45
N THR A 177 -0.26 2.55 23.39
CA THR A 177 -0.22 1.11 23.07
C THR A 177 -1.42 0.44 23.70
N PHE A 178 -2.14 -0.34 22.90
CA PHE A 178 -3.27 -1.16 23.36
C PHE A 178 -2.85 -2.62 23.51
N PHE A 179 -3.00 -3.15 24.72
CA PHE A 179 -2.78 -4.55 25.06
C PHE A 179 -4.14 -5.24 25.20
N ALA A 180 -4.42 -6.23 24.36
CA ALA A 180 -5.70 -6.93 24.34
C ALA A 180 -5.78 -8.06 25.39
N ALA A 181 -6.94 -8.26 25.99
CA ALA A 181 -7.15 -9.18 27.11
C ALA A 181 -6.85 -10.64 26.79
N ASP A 182 -7.08 -11.09 25.58
CA ASP A 182 -6.84 -12.47 25.12
C ASP A 182 -5.35 -12.86 25.18
N ARG A 183 -4.44 -11.90 25.05
CA ARG A 183 -2.97 -12.12 25.11
C ARG A 183 -2.36 -11.63 26.41
N PHE A 184 -2.90 -10.59 27.03
CA PHE A 184 -2.31 -9.91 28.18
C PHE A 184 -3.15 -10.01 29.45
N GLY A 185 -4.24 -10.81 29.43
CA GLY A 185 -5.11 -11.06 30.59
C GLY A 185 -6.11 -9.94 30.90
N SER A 186 -5.88 -8.72 30.43
CA SER A 186 -6.82 -7.60 30.56
C SER A 186 -6.62 -6.61 29.42
N ASN A 187 -7.70 -5.93 29.00
CA ASN A 187 -7.57 -4.81 28.09
C ASN A 187 -6.90 -3.64 28.79
N ARG A 188 -5.81 -3.12 28.20
CA ARG A 188 -5.06 -2.03 28.77
C ARG A 188 -4.59 -1.07 27.70
N LEU A 189 -5.02 0.17 27.76
CA LEU A 189 -4.53 1.26 26.93
C LEU A 189 -3.52 2.09 27.73
N VAL A 190 -2.30 2.18 27.26
CA VAL A 190 -1.22 2.96 27.90
C VAL A 190 -0.81 4.09 26.98
N ARG A 191 -0.91 5.35 27.46
CA ARG A 191 -0.60 6.56 26.66
C ARG A 191 0.91 6.73 26.42
N HIS A 192 1.50 5.75 25.77
CA HIS A 192 2.88 5.72 25.28
C HIS A 192 2.96 4.72 24.13
N PRO A 193 3.30 5.13 22.91
CA PRO A 193 3.40 4.22 21.79
C PRO A 193 4.70 3.42 21.85
N LEU A 194 4.65 2.12 21.58
CA LEU A 194 5.84 1.28 21.43
C LEU A 194 6.48 1.42 20.05
N ALA A 195 5.70 1.86 19.05
CA ALA A 195 6.20 2.29 17.75
C ALA A 195 6.15 3.82 17.67
N ASP A 196 7.24 4.46 17.28
CA ASP A 196 7.32 5.93 17.20
C ASP A 196 6.67 6.45 15.91
N TYR A 197 5.41 6.84 16.02
CA TYR A 197 4.63 7.45 14.95
C TYR A 197 4.66 8.99 14.96
N THR A 198 5.48 9.60 15.81
CA THR A 198 5.59 11.08 15.88
C THR A 198 6.15 11.68 14.58
N ARG A 199 6.83 10.88 13.79
CA ARG A 199 7.26 11.21 12.44
C ARG A 199 6.06 11.49 11.50
N PHE A 200 4.98 10.73 11.63
CA PHE A 200 3.80 10.80 10.77
C PHE A 200 2.74 11.75 11.35
N LEU A 201 2.55 11.72 12.66
CA LEU A 201 1.53 12.50 13.36
C LEU A 201 2.18 13.41 14.41
N PRO A 202 1.90 14.73 14.41
CA PRO A 202 2.42 15.68 15.42
C PRO A 202 1.66 15.52 16.76
N LEU A 203 1.75 14.34 17.37
CA LEU A 203 1.03 13.95 18.57
C LEU A 203 1.37 14.82 19.80
N ALA A 204 0.44 14.95 20.73
CA ALA A 204 0.70 15.50 22.05
C ALA A 204 1.61 14.57 22.87
N PRO A 205 2.32 15.08 23.90
CA PRO A 205 3.10 14.24 24.80
C PRO A 205 2.24 13.19 25.52
N GLY A 206 2.75 11.98 25.59
CA GLY A 206 2.16 10.88 26.37
C GLY A 206 2.69 10.84 27.80
N LEU A 207 2.58 9.68 28.45
CA LEU A 207 3.16 9.44 29.77
C LEU A 207 4.70 9.39 29.70
N PRO A 208 5.40 9.80 30.76
CA PRO A 208 6.83 9.55 30.89
C PRO A 208 7.14 8.06 30.76
N VAL A 209 8.26 7.71 30.13
CA VAL A 209 8.64 6.33 29.79
C VAL A 209 8.52 5.37 30.99
N ARG A 210 9.08 5.73 32.15
CA ARG A 210 9.05 4.89 33.36
C ARG A 210 7.63 4.63 33.85
N GLU A 211 6.81 5.66 33.87
CA GLU A 211 5.42 5.56 34.28
C GLU A 211 4.61 4.70 33.32
N ALA A 212 4.82 4.89 32.02
CA ALA A 212 4.17 4.09 30.99
C ALA A 212 4.53 2.60 31.09
N VAL A 213 5.83 2.26 31.20
CA VAL A 213 6.30 0.87 31.30
C VAL A 213 5.75 0.17 32.55
N LEU A 214 5.60 0.89 33.66
CA LEU A 214 4.98 0.34 34.89
C LEU A 214 3.48 0.01 34.70
N GLN A 215 2.79 0.74 33.83
CA GLN A 215 1.38 0.49 33.53
C GLN A 215 1.16 -0.62 32.49
N MET A 216 2.19 -0.98 31.72
CA MET A 216 2.09 -2.06 30.71
C MET A 216 1.91 -3.43 31.39
N PRO A 217 1.04 -4.32 30.90
CA PRO A 217 0.80 -5.64 31.46
C PRO A 217 1.90 -6.64 31.04
N LEU A 218 3.14 -6.33 31.43
CA LEU A 218 4.34 -7.12 31.13
C LEU A 218 4.99 -7.62 32.42
N GLY A 219 5.67 -8.76 32.35
CA GLY A 219 6.44 -9.29 33.45
C GLY A 219 7.65 -8.41 33.83
N PRO A 220 8.24 -8.62 35.04
CA PRO A 220 9.32 -7.78 35.53
C PRO A 220 10.56 -7.75 34.63
N GLU A 221 10.89 -8.86 33.99
CA GLU A 221 12.01 -8.96 33.06
C GLU A 221 11.75 -8.17 31.78
N ALA A 222 10.60 -8.37 31.15
CA ALA A 222 10.19 -7.64 29.96
C ALA A 222 10.15 -6.13 30.19
N ARG A 223 9.62 -5.67 31.36
CA ARG A 223 9.62 -4.25 31.72
C ARG A 223 11.03 -3.70 31.89
N ARG A 224 11.94 -4.42 32.53
CA ARG A 224 13.33 -4.00 32.70
C ARG A 224 14.05 -3.83 31.36
N GLU A 225 13.90 -4.83 30.48
CA GLU A 225 14.51 -4.79 29.14
C GLU A 225 13.90 -3.68 28.27
N LEU A 226 12.57 -3.51 28.31
CA LEU A 226 11.90 -2.45 27.58
C LEU A 226 12.33 -1.06 28.07
N LEU A 227 12.41 -0.87 29.39
CA LEU A 227 12.86 0.41 29.96
C LEU A 227 14.30 0.74 29.53
N MET A 228 15.20 -0.25 29.60
CA MET A 228 16.58 -0.09 29.13
C MET A 228 16.64 0.32 27.66
N LEU A 229 15.79 -0.27 26.80
CA LEU A 229 15.75 0.01 25.38
C LEU A 229 15.18 1.41 25.08
N LEU A 230 14.09 1.81 25.76
CA LEU A 230 13.43 3.10 25.53
C LEU A 230 14.21 4.30 26.11
N GLU A 231 14.99 4.08 27.18
CA GLU A 231 15.85 5.12 27.80
C GLU A 231 17.23 5.19 27.16
N ALA A 232 17.56 4.26 26.25
CA ALA A 232 18.88 4.24 25.63
C ALA A 232 19.10 5.47 24.74
N SER A 233 20.26 6.07 24.90
CA SER A 233 20.74 7.21 24.11
C SER A 233 22.25 7.09 23.88
N GLY A 234 22.74 7.78 22.87
CA GLY A 234 24.14 7.70 22.45
C GLY A 234 24.44 6.41 21.67
N ASP A 235 25.53 6.43 20.93
CA ASP A 235 25.86 5.35 20.01
C ASP A 235 26.32 4.08 20.75
N ARG A 236 25.56 3.00 20.65
CA ARG A 236 25.88 1.67 21.17
C ARG A 236 26.56 0.76 20.14
N LEU A 237 26.68 1.19 18.91
CA LEU A 237 27.36 0.47 17.83
C LEU A 237 28.85 0.81 17.77
N THR A 238 29.50 0.99 18.93
CA THR A 238 30.85 1.56 19.12
C THR A 238 31.96 0.86 18.33
N GLY A 239 31.74 -0.33 17.81
CA GLY A 239 32.70 -1.07 16.96
C GLY A 239 32.47 -0.87 15.46
N ILE A 240 31.49 -0.06 15.06
CA ILE A 240 31.07 0.17 13.67
C ILE A 240 31.16 1.64 13.38
N ALA A 241 31.89 2.01 12.31
CA ALA A 241 32.02 3.41 11.91
C ALA A 241 30.62 4.02 11.60
N PRO A 242 30.38 5.28 11.98
CA PRO A 242 29.06 5.92 11.83
C PRO A 242 28.47 5.83 10.41
N ASP A 243 29.30 5.98 9.39
CA ASP A 243 28.94 5.88 7.98
C ASP A 243 28.67 4.45 7.48
N ALA A 244 29.07 3.44 8.24
CA ALA A 244 28.80 2.02 7.97
C ALA A 244 27.63 1.45 8.78
N GLN A 245 27.04 2.22 9.72
CA GLN A 245 26.01 1.70 10.60
C GLN A 245 24.71 1.40 9.87
N GLU A 246 24.35 2.18 8.86
CA GLU A 246 23.15 1.93 8.06
C GLU A 246 23.24 0.58 7.36
N ASP A 247 24.30 0.34 6.59
CA ASP A 247 24.54 -0.93 5.90
C ASP A 247 24.59 -2.11 6.87
N TYR A 248 25.24 -1.93 8.04
CA TYR A 248 25.28 -2.95 9.07
C TYR A 248 23.87 -3.30 9.58
N LEU A 249 23.05 -2.30 9.88
CA LEU A 249 21.71 -2.48 10.38
C LEU A 249 20.75 -3.05 9.31
N TYR A 250 20.98 -2.75 8.03
CA TYR A 250 20.29 -3.43 6.94
C TYR A 250 20.65 -4.92 6.87
N GLY A 251 21.91 -5.26 7.14
CA GLY A 251 22.44 -6.62 7.06
C GLY A 251 22.12 -7.53 8.24
N ILE A 252 21.48 -7.04 9.31
CA ILE A 252 21.07 -7.84 10.47
C ILE A 252 19.57 -7.72 10.74
N SER A 253 18.97 -8.78 11.32
CA SER A 253 17.58 -8.70 11.76
C SER A 253 17.45 -7.85 13.05
N TYR A 254 16.24 -7.31 13.26
CA TYR A 254 15.95 -6.55 14.48
C TYR A 254 16.11 -7.42 15.73
N ARG A 255 15.78 -8.71 15.64
CA ARG A 255 16.05 -9.69 16.71
C ARG A 255 17.53 -9.74 17.08
N VAL A 256 18.41 -9.84 16.08
CA VAL A 256 19.88 -9.87 16.29
C VAL A 256 20.37 -8.54 16.86
N PHE A 257 19.84 -7.41 16.41
CA PHE A 257 20.14 -6.11 16.97
C PHE A 257 19.81 -6.03 18.47
N LEU A 258 18.59 -6.42 18.85
CA LEU A 258 18.14 -6.42 20.24
C LEU A 258 19.01 -7.31 21.14
N GLU A 259 19.31 -8.53 20.69
CA GLU A 259 20.15 -9.47 21.48
C GLU A 259 21.58 -8.99 21.60
N ARG A 260 22.19 -8.59 20.49
CA ARG A 260 23.62 -8.28 20.43
C ARG A 260 23.97 -6.96 21.13
N HIS A 261 23.17 -5.92 20.94
CA HIS A 261 23.49 -4.57 21.40
C HIS A 261 22.77 -4.18 22.69
N PHE A 262 21.69 -4.89 23.05
CA PHE A 262 20.91 -4.61 24.25
C PHE A 262 20.79 -5.79 25.21
N GLY A 263 21.14 -7.02 24.79
CA GLY A 263 20.97 -8.21 25.61
C GLY A 263 19.51 -8.56 25.88
N VAL A 264 18.57 -8.08 25.06
CA VAL A 264 17.14 -8.40 25.17
C VAL A 264 16.92 -9.87 24.88
N ARG A 265 16.25 -10.57 25.82
CA ARG A 265 15.99 -12.02 25.73
C ARG A 265 14.60 -12.42 26.15
N SER A 266 13.85 -11.52 26.78
CA SER A 266 12.49 -11.80 27.23
C SER A 266 11.60 -12.23 26.05
N PRO A 267 11.09 -13.48 26.05
CA PRO A 267 10.17 -13.94 24.99
C PRO A 267 8.89 -13.10 24.94
N GLU A 268 8.45 -12.60 26.09
CA GLU A 268 7.27 -11.75 26.19
C GLU A 268 7.49 -10.42 25.46
N LEU A 269 8.62 -9.74 25.68
CA LEU A 269 8.94 -8.48 25.00
C LEU A 269 9.12 -8.67 23.50
N LEU A 270 9.79 -9.73 23.09
CA LEU A 270 9.99 -10.06 21.68
C LEU A 270 8.66 -10.35 20.97
N ALA A 271 7.72 -11.03 21.65
CA ALA A 271 6.39 -11.27 21.12
C ALA A 271 5.58 -9.96 20.94
N VAL A 272 5.80 -8.97 21.81
CA VAL A 272 5.22 -7.62 21.65
C VAL A 272 5.73 -6.95 20.36
N PHE A 273 7.05 -6.92 20.14
CA PHE A 273 7.61 -6.33 18.92
C PHE A 273 7.22 -7.10 17.66
N GLN A 274 7.12 -8.44 17.75
CA GLN A 274 6.63 -9.28 16.67
C GLN A 274 5.22 -8.88 16.18
N GLY A 275 4.39 -8.34 17.07
CA GLY A 275 3.02 -7.92 16.77
C GLY A 275 2.88 -6.57 16.08
N ILE A 276 3.96 -5.78 15.98
CA ILE A 276 3.96 -4.41 15.43
C ILE A 276 5.05 -4.18 14.39
N THR A 277 5.38 -5.20 13.58
CA THR A 277 6.28 -5.08 12.42
C THR A 277 5.50 -4.55 11.21
N ASN A 278 5.00 -3.33 11.30
CA ASN A 278 4.24 -2.69 10.22
C ASN A 278 5.13 -2.43 9.01
N ASP A 279 4.52 -2.29 7.83
CA ASP A 279 5.13 -2.04 6.52
C ASP A 279 5.91 -3.22 5.94
N GLU A 280 6.68 -3.95 6.74
CA GLU A 280 7.59 -4.98 6.27
C GLU A 280 6.91 -6.27 5.79
N GLY A 281 5.77 -6.65 6.38
CA GLY A 281 5.16 -7.95 6.12
C GLY A 281 6.12 -9.11 6.44
N ALA A 282 7.01 -8.91 7.41
CA ALA A 282 8.01 -9.84 7.90
C ALA A 282 8.12 -9.78 9.43
N SER A 283 8.72 -10.82 10.03
CA SER A 283 8.94 -10.93 11.47
C SER A 283 10.18 -10.15 11.91
N ILE A 284 10.33 -9.90 13.23
CA ILE A 284 11.57 -9.36 13.80
C ILE A 284 12.76 -10.29 13.63
N GLU A 285 12.53 -11.59 13.38
CA GLU A 285 13.57 -12.61 13.20
C GLU A 285 14.31 -12.46 11.87
N VAL A 286 13.64 -11.89 10.85
CA VAL A 286 14.18 -11.77 9.49
C VAL A 286 14.11 -10.35 8.93
N GLY A 287 13.24 -9.48 9.47
CA GLY A 287 13.15 -8.09 9.04
C GLY A 287 14.38 -7.29 9.43
N SER A 288 14.86 -6.42 8.55
CA SER A 288 16.01 -5.55 8.74
C SER A 288 15.88 -4.69 10.00
N ALA A 289 16.95 -4.62 10.80
CA ALA A 289 16.96 -3.74 11.97
C ALA A 289 16.80 -2.27 11.57
N PHE A 290 17.41 -1.86 10.45
CA PHE A 290 17.27 -0.49 9.95
C PHE A 290 15.82 -0.17 9.60
N GLU A 291 15.17 -1.00 8.80
CA GLU A 291 13.79 -0.76 8.32
C GLU A 291 12.80 -0.75 9.49
N LEU A 292 12.87 -1.75 10.38
CA LEU A 292 11.98 -1.84 11.52
C LEU A 292 12.14 -0.67 12.52
N MET A 293 13.33 -0.10 12.66
CA MET A 293 13.53 1.09 13.48
C MET A 293 13.18 2.39 12.75
N SER A 294 13.48 2.48 11.46
CA SER A 294 13.37 3.73 10.70
C SER A 294 11.99 3.95 10.10
N TYR A 295 11.33 2.90 9.61
CA TYR A 295 10.02 2.99 8.95
C TYR A 295 8.88 2.55 9.87
N THR A 296 9.01 1.41 10.54
CA THR A 296 8.00 0.94 11.51
C THR A 296 8.04 1.72 12.83
N GLY A 297 9.18 2.36 13.17
CA GLY A 297 9.34 3.14 14.40
C GLY A 297 9.60 2.29 15.64
N LEU A 298 10.07 1.04 15.51
CA LEU A 298 10.46 0.21 16.65
C LEU A 298 11.65 0.85 17.39
N PRO A 299 11.76 0.65 18.72
CA PRO A 299 12.79 1.29 19.54
C PRO A 299 14.22 0.89 19.14
N GLY A 300 15.17 1.83 19.30
CA GLY A 300 16.60 1.51 19.13
C GLY A 300 17.39 2.54 18.32
N ILE A 301 16.77 3.20 17.33
CA ILE A 301 17.47 4.15 16.44
C ILE A 301 18.19 5.28 17.21
N ARG A 302 17.65 5.71 18.35
CA ARG A 302 18.26 6.74 19.23
C ARG A 302 19.57 6.30 19.86
N ALA A 303 19.86 5.02 19.84
CA ALA A 303 21.09 4.43 20.37
C ALA A 303 22.10 4.07 19.27
N THR A 304 22.04 4.76 18.14
CA THR A 304 22.93 4.63 16.98
C THR A 304 23.42 6.00 16.52
N ALA A 305 24.45 6.04 15.69
CA ALA A 305 24.90 7.29 15.07
C ALA A 305 23.85 7.90 14.11
N LEU A 306 22.84 7.13 13.71
CA LEU A 306 21.76 7.57 12.80
C LEU A 306 20.67 8.40 13.52
N ALA A 307 20.72 8.53 14.83
CA ALA A 307 19.71 9.26 15.63
C ALA A 307 19.47 10.69 15.15
N GLY A 308 20.53 11.41 14.74
CA GLY A 308 20.45 12.78 14.22
C GLY A 308 19.73 12.86 12.89
N ALA A 309 20.12 12.04 11.94
CA ALA A 309 19.49 11.98 10.62
C ALA A 309 18.00 11.59 10.69
N ALA A 310 17.64 10.71 11.61
CA ALA A 310 16.25 10.34 11.85
C ALA A 310 15.40 11.52 12.37
N ALA A 311 16.00 12.44 13.11
CA ALA A 311 15.33 13.64 13.64
C ALA A 311 15.19 14.79 12.61
N GLU A 312 16.04 14.81 11.57
CA GLU A 312 16.06 15.85 10.53
C GLU A 312 15.18 15.53 9.32
N ARG A 313 14.40 14.46 9.36
CA ARG A 313 13.53 14.07 8.23
C ARG A 313 12.47 15.14 7.94
N GLU A 314 12.16 15.30 6.66
CA GLU A 314 11.12 16.20 6.18
C GLU A 314 9.76 15.86 6.83
N SER A 315 8.96 16.89 7.14
CA SER A 315 7.65 16.72 7.76
C SER A 315 6.71 15.87 6.90
N TYR A 316 5.95 14.99 7.50
CA TYR A 316 4.98 14.11 6.80
C TYR A 316 3.61 14.80 6.66
N ILE A 317 3.57 15.87 5.88
CA ILE A 317 2.36 16.70 5.69
C ILE A 317 1.89 16.77 4.25
N TYR A 318 2.68 16.23 3.33
CA TYR A 318 2.46 16.40 1.89
C TYR A 318 1.48 15.36 1.38
N HIS A 319 0.20 15.50 1.72
CA HIS A 319 -0.84 14.63 1.21
C HIS A 319 -2.20 15.33 1.12
N PHE A 320 -2.98 14.89 0.14
CA PHE A 320 -4.37 15.29 0.00
C PHE A 320 -5.25 14.62 1.07
N PRO A 321 -6.48 15.09 1.30
CA PRO A 321 -7.42 14.43 2.21
C PRO A 321 -7.72 12.96 1.87
N ASP A 322 -7.51 12.56 0.62
CA ASP A 322 -7.67 11.20 0.11
C ASP A 322 -6.33 10.53 -0.25
N GLY A 323 -5.24 11.07 0.27
CA GLY A 323 -3.89 10.61 -0.07
C GLY A 323 -3.55 10.85 -1.55
N ASN A 324 -2.75 9.94 -2.12
CA ASN A 324 -2.30 10.05 -3.52
C ASN A 324 -3.42 9.78 -4.55
N ALA A 325 -4.66 9.48 -4.12
CA ALA A 325 -5.79 9.33 -5.03
C ALA A 325 -6.08 10.62 -5.81
N SER A 326 -5.93 11.81 -5.19
CA SER A 326 -6.05 13.08 -5.90
C SER A 326 -4.99 13.25 -6.98
N ILE A 327 -3.77 12.70 -6.83
CA ILE A 327 -2.74 12.70 -7.89
C ILE A 327 -3.16 11.83 -9.06
N ALA A 328 -3.69 10.62 -8.80
CA ALA A 328 -4.25 9.77 -9.85
C ALA A 328 -5.40 10.48 -10.60
N ARG A 329 -6.27 11.17 -9.87
CA ARG A 329 -7.40 11.93 -10.42
C ARG A 329 -6.93 13.13 -11.25
N LEU A 330 -5.86 13.82 -10.83
CA LEU A 330 -5.24 14.89 -11.62
C LEU A 330 -4.66 14.37 -12.93
N LEU A 331 -3.95 13.24 -12.92
CA LEU A 331 -3.44 12.60 -14.13
C LEU A 331 -4.56 12.19 -15.09
N VAL A 332 -5.62 11.57 -14.58
CA VAL A 332 -6.78 11.17 -15.40
C VAL A 332 -7.48 12.38 -15.97
N ARG A 333 -7.75 13.42 -15.18
CA ARG A 333 -8.37 14.66 -15.64
C ARG A 333 -7.52 15.38 -16.70
N ALA A 334 -6.19 15.38 -16.52
CA ALA A 334 -5.28 16.00 -17.49
C ALA A 334 -5.33 15.30 -18.87
N MET A 335 -5.54 13.98 -18.91
CA MET A 335 -5.66 13.20 -20.14
C MET A 335 -7.08 13.16 -20.70
N ILE A 336 -8.08 13.15 -19.83
CA ILE A 336 -9.51 13.05 -20.19
C ILE A 336 -10.29 14.17 -19.47
N PRO A 337 -10.22 15.43 -19.92
CA PRO A 337 -10.82 16.56 -19.21
C PRO A 337 -12.34 16.44 -19.02
N ALA A 338 -13.02 15.62 -19.85
CA ALA A 338 -14.46 15.40 -19.75
C ALA A 338 -14.90 14.61 -18.50
N VAL A 339 -13.97 14.00 -17.75
CA VAL A 339 -14.31 13.16 -16.57
C VAL A 339 -14.70 13.99 -15.35
N ALA A 340 -14.15 15.19 -15.20
CA ALA A 340 -14.40 16.03 -14.03
C ALA A 340 -14.18 17.51 -14.33
N PRO A 341 -14.94 18.41 -13.71
CA PRO A 341 -14.72 19.86 -13.83
C PRO A 341 -13.46 20.31 -13.11
N GLY A 342 -13.01 21.53 -13.38
CA GLY A 342 -11.90 22.20 -12.71
C GLY A 342 -10.55 21.95 -13.37
N THR A 343 -9.51 22.63 -12.87
CA THR A 343 -8.16 22.63 -13.43
C THR A 343 -7.05 22.65 -12.38
N THR A 344 -7.37 22.77 -11.09
CA THR A 344 -6.41 22.97 -9.99
C THR A 344 -6.33 21.74 -9.07
N MET A 345 -5.31 21.71 -8.23
CA MET A 345 -5.18 20.69 -7.18
C MET A 345 -6.21 20.87 -6.05
N ASP A 346 -6.73 22.07 -5.83
CA ASP A 346 -7.76 22.30 -4.82
C ASP A 346 -9.12 21.78 -5.30
N ASP A 347 -9.53 22.07 -6.52
CA ASP A 347 -10.85 21.65 -7.02
C ASP A 347 -10.95 20.14 -7.26
N ILE A 348 -9.84 19.42 -7.48
CA ILE A 348 -9.84 17.97 -7.68
C ILE A 348 -10.37 17.22 -6.46
N VAL A 349 -10.16 17.77 -5.25
CA VAL A 349 -10.49 17.12 -3.98
C VAL A 349 -11.97 16.76 -3.90
N LEU A 350 -12.85 17.67 -4.28
CA LEU A 350 -14.30 17.47 -4.25
C LEU A 350 -14.92 17.30 -5.65
N ALA A 351 -14.11 17.30 -6.72
CA ALA A 351 -14.63 17.18 -8.09
C ALA A 351 -15.39 15.85 -8.28
N PRO A 352 -16.63 15.86 -8.76
CA PRO A 352 -17.35 14.66 -9.13
C PRO A 352 -16.75 14.06 -10.41
N PHE A 353 -16.39 12.77 -10.39
CA PHE A 353 -15.87 12.07 -11.57
C PHE A 353 -16.98 11.30 -12.30
N ASP A 354 -17.09 11.50 -13.58
CA ASP A 354 -17.99 10.72 -14.46
C ASP A 354 -17.21 9.53 -15.07
N TYR A 355 -17.28 8.37 -14.45
CA TYR A 355 -16.61 7.14 -14.90
C TYR A 355 -17.06 6.68 -16.29
N ARG A 356 -18.25 7.10 -16.77
CA ARG A 356 -18.73 6.79 -18.13
C ARG A 356 -17.87 7.47 -19.21
N LYS A 357 -17.08 8.48 -18.84
CA LYS A 357 -16.19 9.22 -19.74
C LYS A 357 -14.80 8.60 -19.87
N LEU A 358 -14.48 7.59 -19.05
CA LEU A 358 -13.16 6.96 -19.06
C LEU A 358 -12.90 6.16 -20.35
N ASP A 359 -13.88 5.43 -20.88
CA ASP A 359 -13.73 4.56 -22.07
C ASP A 359 -14.66 4.97 -23.21
N VAL A 360 -14.54 6.22 -23.69
CA VAL A 360 -15.32 6.75 -24.82
C VAL A 360 -14.55 6.53 -26.12
N PRO A 361 -15.15 5.90 -27.16
CA PRO A 361 -14.43 5.55 -28.40
C PRO A 361 -13.74 6.72 -29.11
N GLN A 362 -14.26 7.92 -28.99
CA GLN A 362 -13.73 9.14 -29.65
C GLN A 362 -12.61 9.81 -28.84
N SER A 363 -12.38 9.39 -27.58
CA SER A 363 -11.30 9.93 -26.76
C SER A 363 -9.94 9.40 -27.22
N PRO A 364 -8.92 10.26 -27.37
CA PRO A 364 -7.56 9.79 -27.69
C PRO A 364 -6.98 8.91 -26.57
N VAL A 365 -7.29 9.22 -25.32
CA VAL A 365 -6.93 8.38 -24.16
C VAL A 365 -8.18 7.73 -23.59
N ARG A 366 -8.11 6.43 -23.35
CA ARG A 366 -9.19 5.63 -22.80
C ARG A 366 -8.68 4.80 -21.63
N ILE A 367 -9.49 4.66 -20.59
CA ILE A 367 -9.22 3.80 -19.43
C ILE A 367 -10.34 2.78 -19.34
N ARG A 368 -10.00 1.52 -19.52
CA ARG A 368 -10.92 0.39 -19.47
C ARG A 368 -10.69 -0.41 -18.20
N LEU A 369 -11.59 -0.21 -17.25
CA LEU A 369 -11.60 -0.87 -15.95
C LEU A 369 -12.21 -2.29 -16.05
N ASP A 370 -12.12 -3.08 -14.96
CA ASP A 370 -12.57 -4.47 -14.88
C ASP A 370 -12.01 -5.36 -16.00
N SER A 371 -10.77 -5.08 -16.45
CA SER A 371 -10.14 -5.69 -17.61
C SER A 371 -8.79 -6.31 -17.26
N THR A 372 -8.78 -7.60 -16.97
CA THR A 372 -7.56 -8.32 -16.57
C THR A 372 -6.78 -8.78 -17.80
N VAL A 373 -5.58 -8.25 -18.00
CA VAL A 373 -4.70 -8.70 -19.08
C VAL A 373 -4.14 -10.08 -18.76
N VAL A 374 -4.29 -11.00 -19.72
CA VAL A 374 -3.88 -12.41 -19.58
C VAL A 374 -2.78 -12.81 -20.56
N ASN A 375 -2.52 -12.00 -21.58
CA ASN A 375 -1.40 -12.20 -22.51
C ASN A 375 -0.98 -10.88 -23.16
N ALA A 376 0.32 -10.65 -23.25
CA ALA A 376 0.95 -9.58 -24.02
C ALA A 376 2.14 -10.15 -24.77
N ALA A 377 2.07 -10.17 -26.10
CA ALA A 377 3.08 -10.79 -26.96
C ALA A 377 3.23 -10.02 -28.27
N HIS A 378 4.43 -10.06 -28.85
CA HIS A 378 4.70 -9.45 -30.14
C HIS A 378 3.98 -10.19 -31.26
N THR A 379 3.64 -9.45 -32.31
CA THR A 379 3.15 -10.04 -33.56
C THR A 379 4.38 -10.40 -34.40
N GLY A 380 4.91 -11.61 -34.20
CA GLY A 380 6.14 -12.10 -34.81
C GLY A 380 7.37 -12.04 -33.89
N ASP A 381 8.58 -12.02 -34.43
CA ASP A 381 9.82 -11.98 -33.66
C ASP A 381 9.94 -10.67 -32.85
N PRO A 382 10.14 -10.71 -31.52
CA PRO A 382 10.25 -9.52 -30.66
C PRO A 382 11.29 -8.50 -31.12
N LYS A 383 12.38 -8.95 -31.77
CA LYS A 383 13.46 -8.07 -32.26
C LYS A 383 13.06 -7.23 -33.48
N SER A 384 12.10 -7.69 -34.26
CA SER A 384 11.68 -7.04 -35.51
C SER A 384 10.20 -6.68 -35.57
N ALA A 385 9.43 -7.11 -34.58
CA ALA A 385 8.00 -6.85 -34.50
C ALA A 385 7.67 -5.35 -34.51
N ARG A 386 6.58 -5.01 -35.17
CA ARG A 386 6.07 -3.62 -35.23
C ARG A 386 4.86 -3.41 -34.32
N GLU A 387 4.27 -4.49 -33.84
CA GLU A 387 3.06 -4.48 -33.02
C GLU A 387 3.12 -5.53 -31.89
N VAL A 388 2.40 -5.24 -30.84
CA VAL A 388 2.12 -6.11 -29.70
C VAL A 388 0.62 -6.40 -29.69
N THR A 389 0.25 -7.65 -29.47
CA THR A 389 -1.13 -8.08 -29.21
C THR A 389 -1.32 -8.22 -27.71
N VAL A 390 -2.31 -7.52 -27.15
CA VAL A 390 -2.68 -7.59 -25.75
C VAL A 390 -4.06 -8.22 -25.62
N THR A 391 -4.14 -9.38 -24.96
CA THR A 391 -5.39 -10.09 -24.68
C THR A 391 -5.79 -9.87 -23.22
N TYR A 392 -7.04 -9.53 -23.00
CA TYR A 392 -7.61 -9.31 -21.67
C TYR A 392 -8.97 -9.99 -21.53
N VAL A 393 -9.37 -10.25 -20.29
CA VAL A 393 -10.69 -10.79 -19.94
C VAL A 393 -11.49 -9.71 -19.23
N ARG A 394 -12.71 -9.47 -19.71
CA ARG A 394 -13.69 -8.57 -19.11
C ARG A 394 -15.06 -9.21 -19.14
N ASP A 395 -15.79 -9.18 -18.03
CA ASP A 395 -17.11 -9.79 -17.91
C ASP A 395 -17.15 -11.27 -18.38
N GLY A 396 -16.07 -12.02 -18.07
CA GLY A 396 -15.91 -13.42 -18.44
C GLY A 396 -15.63 -13.67 -19.94
N ARG A 397 -15.42 -12.64 -20.76
CA ARG A 397 -15.16 -12.72 -22.19
C ARG A 397 -13.75 -12.27 -22.52
N ALA A 398 -13.06 -13.05 -23.36
CA ALA A 398 -11.73 -12.68 -23.84
C ALA A 398 -11.82 -11.75 -25.05
N ALA A 399 -11.05 -10.68 -24.99
CA ALA A 399 -10.90 -9.72 -26.06
C ALA A 399 -9.42 -9.38 -26.27
N ARG A 400 -9.06 -8.94 -27.47
CA ARG A 400 -7.70 -8.48 -27.77
C ARG A 400 -7.69 -7.13 -28.48
N VAL A 401 -6.59 -6.42 -28.25
CA VAL A 401 -6.25 -5.18 -28.96
C VAL A 401 -4.83 -5.28 -29.51
N ARG A 402 -4.54 -4.54 -30.56
CA ARG A 402 -3.18 -4.38 -31.10
C ARG A 402 -2.63 -3.02 -30.72
N ALA A 403 -1.33 -2.95 -30.47
CA ALA A 403 -0.64 -1.72 -30.13
C ALA A 403 0.75 -1.65 -30.80
N ARG A 404 1.23 -0.44 -31.10
CA ARG A 404 2.61 -0.21 -31.57
C ARG A 404 3.64 -0.38 -30.46
N ALA A 405 3.23 -0.10 -29.22
CA ALA A 405 4.02 -0.32 -28.00
C ALA A 405 3.10 -0.69 -26.84
N CYS A 406 3.66 -1.40 -25.85
CA CYS A 406 2.96 -1.75 -24.62
C CYS A 406 3.83 -1.42 -23.40
N ILE A 407 3.25 -0.84 -22.36
CA ILE A 407 3.90 -0.66 -21.06
C ILE A 407 3.20 -1.52 -20.01
N MET A 408 3.95 -2.44 -19.40
CA MET A 408 3.51 -3.26 -18.29
C MET A 408 3.75 -2.48 -16.99
N ALA A 409 2.71 -1.88 -16.45
CA ALA A 409 2.71 -1.11 -15.19
C ALA A 409 1.95 -1.82 -14.07
N CYS A 410 1.74 -3.13 -14.22
CA CYS A 410 1.17 -4.02 -13.21
C CYS A 410 2.27 -4.68 -12.37
N ASN A 411 1.89 -5.41 -11.31
CA ASN A 411 2.85 -6.09 -10.42
C ASN A 411 3.82 -6.98 -11.19
N ASN A 412 5.12 -6.79 -10.98
CA ASN A 412 6.17 -7.50 -11.72
C ASN A 412 6.08 -9.02 -11.60
N CYS A 413 5.65 -9.55 -10.46
CA CYS A 413 5.46 -11.00 -10.27
C CYS A 413 4.39 -11.61 -11.20
N MET A 414 3.54 -10.80 -11.84
CA MET A 414 2.54 -11.27 -12.80
C MET A 414 3.09 -11.37 -14.23
N LEU A 415 4.15 -10.64 -14.57
CA LEU A 415 4.69 -10.60 -15.92
C LEU A 415 5.14 -11.97 -16.44
N PRO A 416 5.76 -12.86 -15.64
CA PRO A 416 6.09 -14.23 -16.06
C PRO A 416 4.88 -15.04 -16.57
N HIS A 417 3.67 -14.70 -16.15
CA HIS A 417 2.43 -15.36 -16.56
C HIS A 417 1.77 -14.69 -17.76
N VAL A 418 1.98 -13.38 -17.93
CA VAL A 418 1.34 -12.56 -18.98
C VAL A 418 2.22 -12.43 -20.22
N CYS A 419 3.56 -12.36 -20.07
CA CYS A 419 4.51 -12.16 -21.17
C CYS A 419 5.25 -13.49 -21.45
N PRO A 420 4.80 -14.30 -22.41
CA PRO A 420 5.40 -15.62 -22.67
C PRO A 420 6.81 -15.56 -23.25
N GLU A 421 7.19 -14.44 -23.85
CA GLU A 421 8.46 -14.23 -24.56
C GLU A 421 9.62 -13.79 -23.65
N LEU A 422 9.39 -13.59 -22.35
CA LEU A 422 10.41 -13.17 -21.40
C LEU A 422 11.59 -14.17 -21.35
N PRO A 423 12.84 -13.67 -21.42
CA PRO A 423 14.02 -14.49 -21.21
C PRO A 423 14.03 -15.18 -19.84
N PRO A 424 14.63 -16.39 -19.68
CA PRO A 424 14.62 -17.11 -18.41
C PRO A 424 15.16 -16.32 -17.23
N ALA A 425 16.27 -15.60 -17.39
CA ALA A 425 16.87 -14.77 -16.34
C ALA A 425 15.93 -13.63 -15.89
N GLN A 426 15.31 -12.94 -16.85
CA GLN A 426 14.36 -11.87 -16.59
C GLN A 426 13.09 -12.42 -15.90
N ARG A 427 12.59 -13.57 -16.35
CA ARG A 427 11.45 -14.26 -15.74
C ARG A 427 11.72 -14.61 -14.27
N ALA A 428 12.90 -15.16 -13.97
CA ALA A 428 13.32 -15.51 -12.62
C ALA A 428 13.45 -14.26 -11.72
N ALA A 429 13.99 -13.17 -12.26
CA ALA A 429 14.12 -11.89 -11.56
C ALA A 429 12.74 -11.29 -11.22
N LEU A 430 11.83 -11.22 -12.18
CA LEU A 430 10.47 -10.70 -11.99
C LEU A 430 9.65 -11.52 -10.97
N ALA A 431 9.87 -12.84 -10.90
CA ALA A 431 9.19 -13.72 -9.94
C ALA A 431 9.59 -13.45 -8.48
N GLN A 432 10.70 -12.75 -8.24
CA GLN A 432 11.15 -12.35 -6.89
C GLN A 432 10.47 -11.06 -6.39
N ALA A 433 9.76 -10.32 -7.23
CA ALA A 433 9.04 -9.09 -6.84
C ALA A 433 7.79 -9.43 -6.01
N VAL A 434 7.99 -9.96 -4.81
CA VAL A 434 6.91 -10.33 -3.89
C VAL A 434 6.68 -9.19 -2.90
N ARG A 435 5.57 -8.49 -3.08
CA ARG A 435 5.16 -7.34 -2.27
C ARG A 435 4.61 -7.77 -0.90
N SER A 436 4.75 -6.89 0.08
CA SER A 436 4.12 -7.04 1.39
C SER A 436 2.60 -6.92 1.25
N PRO A 437 1.80 -7.89 1.73
CA PRO A 437 0.35 -7.75 1.77
C PRO A 437 -0.06 -6.75 2.85
N ILE A 438 -1.12 -5.97 2.58
CA ILE A 438 -1.59 -4.94 3.51
C ILE A 438 -3.11 -4.81 3.48
N VAL A 439 -3.69 -4.47 4.62
CA VAL A 439 -5.09 -4.04 4.75
C VAL A 439 -5.13 -2.65 5.33
N TYR A 440 -5.81 -1.75 4.63
CA TYR A 440 -6.18 -0.43 5.11
C TYR A 440 -7.69 -0.38 5.35
N THR A 441 -8.09 -0.27 6.61
CA THR A 441 -9.49 -0.20 7.01
C THR A 441 -9.84 1.22 7.42
N ASN A 442 -10.76 1.85 6.69
CA ASN A 442 -11.28 3.18 7.02
C ASN A 442 -12.64 3.03 7.70
N VAL A 443 -12.76 3.57 8.91
CA VAL A 443 -13.97 3.56 9.72
C VAL A 443 -14.51 4.98 9.86
N LEU A 444 -15.69 5.24 9.29
CA LEU A 444 -16.37 6.49 9.52
C LEU A 444 -17.02 6.46 10.92
N LEU A 445 -16.56 7.31 11.81
CA LEU A 445 -17.18 7.56 13.11
C LEU A 445 -18.14 8.76 13.04
N ARG A 446 -19.23 8.68 13.80
CA ARG A 446 -20.18 9.80 13.96
C ARG A 446 -19.61 10.91 14.84
N ASN A 447 -18.68 10.59 15.71
CA ASN A 447 -17.95 11.47 16.61
C ASN A 447 -16.68 10.76 17.09
N TRP A 448 -15.71 11.52 17.63
CA TRP A 448 -14.50 10.96 18.20
C TRP A 448 -14.29 11.32 19.68
N GLN A 449 -15.38 11.58 20.41
CA GLN A 449 -15.37 11.92 21.84
C GLN A 449 -14.67 10.88 22.71
N ALA A 450 -14.76 9.58 22.36
CA ALA A 450 -14.05 8.53 23.09
C ALA A 450 -12.52 8.68 23.00
N TRP A 451 -12.01 9.04 21.82
CA TRP A 451 -10.60 9.31 21.61
C TRP A 451 -10.13 10.52 22.42
N GLU A 452 -10.91 11.60 22.40
CA GLU A 452 -10.61 12.81 23.16
C GLU A 452 -10.57 12.55 24.68
N ARG A 453 -11.60 11.85 25.22
CA ARG A 453 -11.65 11.49 26.65
C ARG A 453 -10.46 10.65 27.10
N LEU A 454 -9.95 9.78 26.23
CA LEU A 454 -8.75 8.99 26.48
C LEU A 454 -7.46 9.77 26.22
N GLY A 455 -7.54 10.93 25.58
CA GLY A 455 -6.41 11.77 25.21
C GLY A 455 -5.47 11.08 24.22
N ILE A 456 -6.00 10.35 23.23
CA ILE A 456 -5.22 9.62 22.23
C ILE A 456 -5.68 9.96 20.82
N GLY A 457 -4.73 10.05 19.88
CA GLY A 457 -4.99 10.17 18.43
C GLY A 457 -4.49 8.98 17.63
N PHE A 458 -3.70 8.13 18.28
CA PHE A 458 -3.04 6.97 17.69
C PHE A 458 -2.83 5.88 18.74
N PHE A 459 -2.94 4.62 18.35
CA PHE A 459 -2.40 3.52 19.13
C PHE A 459 -1.85 2.39 18.26
N CYS A 460 -0.73 1.80 18.68
CA CYS A 460 -0.28 0.50 18.21
C CYS A 460 -0.87 -0.61 19.10
N ALA A 461 -1.09 -1.80 18.51
CA ALA A 461 -1.80 -2.88 19.17
C ALA A 461 -1.13 -4.24 18.89
N PRO A 462 -0.07 -4.61 19.68
CA PRO A 462 0.78 -5.76 19.43
C PRO A 462 -0.03 -7.04 19.58
N ALA A 463 -0.83 -7.60 19.31
CA ALA A 463 -1.58 -8.84 19.41
C ALA A 463 -3.04 -8.69 18.96
N SER A 464 -3.40 -7.54 18.42
CA SER A 464 -4.71 -7.32 17.86
C SER A 464 -4.75 -7.64 16.37
N TRP A 465 -5.95 -7.68 15.81
CA TRP A 465 -6.10 -7.96 14.38
C TRP A 465 -5.46 -6.86 13.53
N HIS A 466 -5.75 -5.58 13.83
CA HIS A 466 -5.00 -4.46 13.28
C HIS A 466 -3.87 -4.08 14.24
N SER A 467 -2.68 -3.90 13.70
CA SER A 467 -1.50 -3.49 14.48
C SER A 467 -1.47 -2.00 14.79
N VAL A 468 -2.23 -1.19 14.06
CA VAL A 468 -2.33 0.27 14.19
C VAL A 468 -3.77 0.72 14.06
N ALA A 469 -4.12 1.77 14.81
CA ALA A 469 -5.33 2.57 14.61
C ALA A 469 -5.05 4.04 14.93
N MET A 470 -5.55 4.96 14.10
CA MET A 470 -5.33 6.39 14.25
C MET A 470 -6.50 7.21 13.69
N LEU A 471 -6.69 8.40 14.26
CA LEU A 471 -7.51 9.43 13.63
C LEU A 471 -6.81 9.85 12.34
N ASP A 472 -7.59 10.09 11.29
CA ASP A 472 -7.05 10.46 9.99
C ASP A 472 -6.31 11.80 10.03
N PHE A 473 -5.52 12.07 9.01
CA PHE A 473 -4.66 13.26 8.93
C PHE A 473 -5.48 14.54 8.79
N PRO A 474 -5.16 15.59 9.56
CA PRO A 474 -5.95 16.82 9.62
C PRO A 474 -5.68 17.75 8.43
N VAL A 475 -6.12 17.34 7.25
CA VAL A 475 -5.95 18.10 6.00
C VAL A 475 -7.27 18.71 5.57
N SER A 476 -7.27 20.03 5.32
CA SER A 476 -8.41 20.77 4.76
C SER A 476 -7.98 21.47 3.48
N MET A 477 -8.60 21.13 2.33
CA MET A 477 -8.20 21.63 1.02
C MET A 477 -9.38 21.63 0.04
N GLY A 478 -9.44 22.60 -0.86
CA GLY A 478 -10.38 22.62 -1.98
C GLY A 478 -11.86 22.58 -1.56
N GLY A 479 -12.21 23.21 -0.45
CA GLY A 479 -13.56 23.18 0.12
C GLY A 479 -13.84 21.96 1.02
N TYR A 480 -13.00 20.94 1.02
CA TYR A 480 -13.04 19.88 2.00
C TYR A 480 -12.59 20.40 3.37
N ARG A 481 -13.34 20.08 4.41
CA ARG A 481 -13.04 20.42 5.80
C ARG A 481 -12.85 19.16 6.62
N PHE A 482 -11.71 19.06 7.26
CA PHE A 482 -11.45 18.03 8.26
C PHE A 482 -12.34 18.26 9.51
N SER A 483 -12.43 17.27 10.39
CA SER A 483 -13.15 17.37 11.67
C SER A 483 -12.49 18.42 12.57
N GLU A 484 -13.26 19.38 13.07
CA GLU A 484 -12.75 20.47 13.91
C GLU A 484 -12.93 20.18 15.41
N GLY A 485 -13.86 19.31 15.78
CA GLY A 485 -14.16 19.00 17.17
C GLY A 485 -14.71 17.60 17.41
N PRO A 486 -14.62 17.11 18.67
CA PRO A 486 -14.90 15.70 19.00
C PRO A 486 -16.35 15.27 18.82
N ALA A 487 -17.29 16.19 18.72
CA ALA A 487 -18.69 15.91 18.39
C ALA A 487 -18.96 15.74 16.89
N GLU A 488 -17.98 16.04 16.05
CA GLU A 488 -18.08 15.92 14.59
C GLU A 488 -17.65 14.54 14.09
N PRO A 489 -18.14 14.12 12.91
CA PRO A 489 -17.69 12.88 12.29
C PRO A 489 -16.22 12.98 11.84
N ILE A 490 -15.53 11.82 11.90
CA ILE A 490 -14.15 11.67 11.48
C ILE A 490 -13.94 10.29 10.85
N VAL A 491 -12.91 10.14 10.02
CA VAL A 491 -12.41 8.84 9.58
C VAL A 491 -11.33 8.38 10.55
N VAL A 492 -11.39 7.10 10.94
CA VAL A 492 -10.33 6.38 11.66
C VAL A 492 -9.70 5.41 10.69
N HIS A 493 -8.38 5.42 10.62
CA HIS A 493 -7.59 4.54 9.79
C HIS A 493 -6.96 3.42 10.61
N LEU A 494 -7.08 2.17 10.15
CA LEU A 494 -6.48 1.00 10.80
C LEU A 494 -5.68 0.20 9.78
N GLU A 495 -4.56 -0.37 10.23
CA GLU A 495 -3.62 -1.09 9.38
C GLU A 495 -3.34 -2.50 9.88
N ARG A 496 -3.19 -3.45 8.94
CA ARG A 496 -2.71 -4.81 9.18
C ARG A 496 -1.72 -5.23 8.10
N PHE A 497 -0.62 -5.83 8.52
CA PHE A 497 0.42 -6.40 7.67
C PHE A 497 0.54 -7.91 7.94
N PRO A 498 -0.26 -8.76 7.25
CA PRO A 498 -0.24 -10.21 7.49
C PRO A 498 1.07 -10.83 6.97
N LYS A 499 1.65 -11.76 7.73
CA LYS A 499 2.96 -12.35 7.45
C LYS A 499 3.07 -13.87 7.65
N GLY A 500 1.94 -14.53 7.93
CA GLY A 500 1.94 -15.97 8.29
C GLY A 500 2.47 -16.25 9.70
N ASP A 501 2.48 -17.53 10.07
CA ASP A 501 2.70 -17.96 11.46
C ASP A 501 4.15 -18.39 11.76
N ASP A 502 4.97 -18.68 10.73
CA ASP A 502 6.38 -19.07 10.92
C ASP A 502 7.30 -17.83 10.88
N PRO A 503 7.77 -17.35 12.05
CA PRO A 503 8.62 -16.18 12.13
C PRO A 503 10.04 -16.39 11.57
N LEU A 504 10.48 -17.64 11.40
CA LEU A 504 11.81 -17.99 10.89
C LEU A 504 11.82 -18.23 9.38
N ALA A 505 10.67 -18.31 8.73
CA ALA A 505 10.60 -18.43 7.27
C ALA A 505 11.23 -17.18 6.60
N PRO A 506 11.86 -17.33 5.43
CA PRO A 506 12.36 -16.17 4.68
C PRO A 506 11.26 -15.11 4.47
N ALA A 507 11.61 -13.83 4.48
CA ALA A 507 10.63 -12.72 4.36
C ALA A 507 9.69 -12.88 3.16
N ILE A 508 10.21 -13.32 2.00
CA ILE A 508 9.41 -13.60 0.80
C ILE A 508 8.32 -14.66 1.04
N GLU A 509 8.62 -15.69 1.84
CA GLU A 509 7.64 -16.75 2.17
C GLU A 509 6.63 -16.27 3.20
N GLN A 510 7.05 -15.44 4.17
CA GLN A 510 6.14 -14.79 5.11
C GLN A 510 5.15 -13.88 4.37
N ARG A 511 5.60 -13.06 3.40
CA ARG A 511 4.74 -12.22 2.55
C ARG A 511 3.78 -13.07 1.71
N ARG A 512 4.24 -14.20 1.16
CA ARG A 512 3.36 -15.15 0.43
C ARG A 512 2.32 -15.79 1.34
N ALA A 513 2.71 -16.18 2.57
CA ALA A 513 1.78 -16.74 3.55
C ALA A 513 0.74 -15.71 3.99
N GLY A 514 1.18 -14.50 4.35
CA GLY A 514 0.28 -13.38 4.69
C GLY A 514 -0.71 -13.05 3.57
N ARG A 515 -0.27 -13.10 2.31
CA ARG A 515 -1.17 -12.90 1.17
C ARG A 515 -2.23 -14.01 1.06
N ARG A 516 -1.87 -15.29 1.30
CA ARG A 516 -2.84 -16.40 1.31
C ARG A 516 -3.86 -16.23 2.43
N GLU A 517 -3.40 -15.91 3.65
CA GLU A 517 -4.27 -15.57 4.78
C GLU A 517 -5.24 -14.46 4.41
N LEU A 518 -4.71 -13.38 3.83
CA LEU A 518 -5.50 -12.20 3.48
C LEU A 518 -6.63 -12.53 2.50
N TYR A 519 -6.34 -13.31 1.45
CA TYR A 519 -7.36 -13.69 0.47
C TYR A 519 -8.38 -14.70 1.01
N ALA A 520 -8.02 -15.49 2.02
CA ALA A 520 -8.94 -16.41 2.70
C ALA A 520 -9.83 -15.71 3.73
N THR A 521 -9.48 -14.48 4.16
CA THR A 521 -10.24 -13.74 5.18
C THR A 521 -11.41 -12.99 4.55
N SER A 522 -12.63 -13.23 5.05
CA SER A 522 -13.83 -12.56 4.57
C SER A 522 -13.96 -11.13 5.10
N PHE A 523 -14.77 -10.29 4.42
CA PHE A 523 -15.09 -8.95 4.89
C PHE A 523 -15.74 -8.97 6.28
N GLU A 524 -16.67 -9.87 6.51
CA GLU A 524 -17.39 -10.00 7.80
C GLU A 524 -16.44 -10.32 8.95
N THR A 525 -15.39 -11.10 8.70
CA THR A 525 -14.34 -11.39 9.68
C THR A 525 -13.54 -10.13 10.01
N ILE A 526 -13.16 -9.35 9.00
CA ILE A 526 -12.42 -8.10 9.18
C ILE A 526 -13.29 -7.05 9.89
N GLU A 527 -14.54 -6.90 9.46
CA GLU A 527 -15.49 -5.97 10.07
C GLU A 527 -15.70 -6.27 11.55
N ARG A 528 -15.93 -7.54 11.90
CA ARG A 528 -16.10 -7.98 13.29
C ARG A 528 -14.85 -7.67 14.11
N ALA A 529 -13.67 -8.04 13.64
CA ALA A 529 -12.41 -7.77 14.32
C ALA A 529 -12.18 -6.25 14.52
N THR A 530 -12.53 -5.44 13.52
CA THR A 530 -12.45 -3.97 13.60
C THR A 530 -13.35 -3.43 14.72
N ARG A 531 -14.61 -3.88 14.76
CA ARG A 531 -15.58 -3.45 15.78
C ARG A 531 -15.18 -3.88 17.19
N GLU A 532 -14.76 -5.14 17.35
CA GLU A 532 -14.31 -5.71 18.62
C GLU A 532 -13.06 -5.00 19.15
N GLN A 533 -12.08 -4.76 18.29
CA GLN A 533 -10.84 -4.08 18.66
C GLN A 533 -11.09 -2.63 19.09
N LEU A 534 -11.86 -1.84 18.32
CA LEU A 534 -12.20 -0.47 18.69
C LEU A 534 -13.04 -0.42 19.97
N ALA A 535 -14.01 -1.34 20.14
CA ALA A 535 -14.79 -1.44 21.37
C ALA A 535 -13.91 -1.71 22.59
N ALA A 536 -12.95 -2.64 22.48
CA ALA A 536 -12.06 -3.00 23.57
C ALA A 536 -11.06 -1.89 23.90
N ALA A 537 -10.44 -1.27 22.88
CA ALA A 537 -9.43 -0.23 23.07
C ALA A 537 -10.00 1.09 23.61
N LEU A 538 -11.22 1.43 23.21
CA LEU A 538 -11.86 2.72 23.52
C LEU A 538 -12.96 2.62 24.59
N ALA A 539 -13.08 1.46 25.28
CA ALA A 539 -14.11 1.21 26.28
C ALA A 539 -14.18 2.27 27.38
N ASP A 540 -13.03 2.60 27.97
CA ASP A 540 -12.93 3.60 29.06
C ASP A 540 -13.26 5.02 28.58
N GLY A 541 -13.21 5.29 27.26
CA GLY A 541 -13.70 6.51 26.63
C GLY A 541 -15.21 6.51 26.36
N GLY A 542 -15.91 5.40 26.64
CA GLY A 542 -17.34 5.25 26.43
C GLY A 542 -17.73 5.02 24.95
N PHE A 543 -16.85 4.43 24.18
CA PHE A 543 -17.11 4.05 22.79
C PHE A 543 -18.10 2.88 22.70
N ASP A 544 -19.05 3.01 21.77
CA ASP A 544 -20.01 1.96 21.44
C ASP A 544 -20.03 1.77 19.91
N PRO A 545 -19.55 0.63 19.39
CA PRO A 545 -19.48 0.41 17.95
C PRO A 545 -20.84 0.45 17.24
N ALA A 546 -21.94 0.13 17.92
CA ALA A 546 -23.27 0.20 17.32
C ALA A 546 -23.77 1.64 17.17
N ARG A 547 -23.42 2.51 18.13
CA ARG A 547 -23.79 3.92 18.12
C ARG A 547 -22.81 4.75 17.28
N ASP A 548 -21.50 4.53 17.43
CA ASP A 548 -20.47 5.47 16.98
C ASP A 548 -19.94 5.17 15.57
N ILE A 549 -19.98 3.91 15.11
CA ILE A 549 -19.55 3.55 13.75
C ILE A 549 -20.71 3.78 12.77
N ALA A 550 -20.46 4.57 11.73
CA ALA A 550 -21.42 4.83 10.67
C ALA A 550 -21.18 3.97 9.42
N ALA A 551 -19.90 3.72 9.05
CA ALA A 551 -19.54 2.90 7.89
C ALA A 551 -18.12 2.33 8.06
N ILE A 552 -17.83 1.24 7.34
CA ILE A 552 -16.50 0.62 7.26
C ILE A 552 -16.20 0.30 5.81
N THR A 553 -15.00 0.66 5.37
CA THR A 553 -14.43 0.26 4.08
C THR A 553 -13.09 -0.41 4.34
N VAL A 554 -12.92 -1.63 3.81
CA VAL A 554 -11.70 -2.42 3.93
C VAL A 554 -11.01 -2.45 2.59
N ASN A 555 -9.89 -1.77 2.47
CA ASN A 555 -9.05 -1.79 1.27
C ASN A 555 -8.01 -2.90 1.44
N ARG A 556 -8.21 -4.00 0.73
CA ARG A 556 -7.37 -5.19 0.80
C ARG A 556 -6.39 -5.22 -0.36
N TRP A 557 -5.09 -5.26 -0.05
CA TRP A 557 -4.02 -5.29 -1.04
C TRP A 557 -3.13 -6.52 -0.84
N GLY A 558 -3.35 -7.57 -1.61
CA GLY A 558 -2.51 -8.78 -1.58
C GLY A 558 -1.10 -8.54 -2.13
N HIS A 559 -0.91 -7.46 -2.88
CA HIS A 559 0.36 -6.98 -3.41
C HIS A 559 0.51 -5.49 -3.04
N GLY A 560 0.71 -5.19 -1.77
CA GLY A 560 0.81 -3.83 -1.23
C GLY A 560 2.15 -3.16 -1.53
N TYR A 561 3.05 -3.06 -0.56
CA TYR A 561 4.34 -2.40 -0.75
C TYR A 561 5.31 -3.21 -1.59
N ALA A 562 6.00 -2.54 -2.53
CA ALA A 562 7.15 -3.12 -3.24
C ALA A 562 8.27 -3.43 -2.23
N ALA A 563 8.90 -4.59 -2.36
CA ALA A 563 10.00 -4.97 -1.50
C ALA A 563 11.30 -4.29 -1.95
N ASP A 564 11.98 -3.64 -1.03
CA ASP A 564 13.24 -2.95 -1.26
C ASP A 564 14.41 -3.96 -1.28
N GLU A 565 14.38 -4.96 -0.42
CA GLU A 565 15.41 -5.99 -0.33
C GLU A 565 15.15 -7.16 -1.28
N GLN A 566 16.09 -7.41 -2.16
CA GLN A 566 16.09 -8.55 -3.09
C GLN A 566 17.51 -9.09 -3.30
N ALA A 567 17.68 -10.42 -3.16
CA ALA A 567 18.97 -11.05 -3.40
C ALA A 567 19.40 -10.93 -4.88
N PRO A 568 20.66 -10.52 -5.18
CA PRO A 568 21.14 -10.39 -6.54
C PRO A 568 21.02 -11.69 -7.34
N VAL A 569 20.60 -11.58 -8.62
CA VAL A 569 20.41 -12.69 -9.57
C VAL A 569 21.37 -12.60 -10.74
N ASP A 570 21.58 -13.72 -11.43
CA ASP A 570 22.34 -13.78 -12.68
C ASP A 570 21.58 -13.01 -13.78
N ALA A 571 22.25 -12.01 -14.35
CA ALA A 571 21.72 -11.20 -15.44
C ALA A 571 21.76 -11.92 -16.81
N GLY A 572 22.28 -13.12 -16.88
CA GLY A 572 22.46 -13.89 -18.13
C GLY A 572 23.68 -13.49 -18.95
N ASN A 573 24.55 -12.62 -18.42
CA ASN A 573 25.79 -12.15 -19.03
C ASN A 573 27.02 -12.39 -18.13
N GLY A 574 26.87 -13.23 -17.10
CA GLY A 574 27.91 -13.51 -16.12
C GLY A 574 28.05 -12.48 -14.99
N SER A 575 27.22 -11.42 -14.98
CA SER A 575 27.14 -10.46 -13.88
C SER A 575 25.95 -10.77 -12.96
N ARG A 576 26.07 -10.41 -11.67
CA ARG A 576 24.96 -10.45 -10.72
C ARG A 576 24.45 -9.04 -10.47
N LEU A 577 23.18 -8.83 -10.77
CA LEU A 577 22.49 -7.55 -10.63
C LEU A 577 21.28 -7.70 -9.69
N PRO A 578 20.81 -6.61 -9.09
CA PRO A 578 19.56 -6.60 -8.36
C PRO A 578 18.40 -7.10 -9.23
N PRO A 579 17.50 -7.93 -8.73
CA PRO A 579 16.40 -8.51 -9.51
C PRO A 579 15.53 -7.47 -10.24
N HIS A 580 15.25 -6.32 -9.60
CA HIS A 580 14.49 -5.25 -10.22
C HIS A 580 15.19 -4.66 -11.47
N VAL A 581 16.53 -4.62 -11.48
CA VAL A 581 17.32 -4.14 -12.63
C VAL A 581 17.25 -5.14 -13.79
N VAL A 582 17.42 -6.43 -13.51
CA VAL A 582 17.29 -7.49 -14.53
C VAL A 582 15.84 -7.56 -15.03
N GLY A 583 14.88 -7.51 -14.09
CA GLY A 583 13.45 -7.65 -14.38
C GLY A 583 12.88 -6.52 -15.25
N ARG A 584 13.33 -5.28 -15.04
CA ARG A 584 12.78 -4.09 -15.74
C ARG A 584 13.27 -3.87 -17.16
N ALA A 585 14.21 -4.70 -17.63
CA ALA A 585 14.74 -4.55 -18.99
C ALA A 585 13.60 -4.62 -20.04
N PRO A 586 13.61 -3.72 -21.06
CA PRO A 586 12.57 -3.74 -22.09
C PRO A 586 12.68 -5.01 -22.95
N LEU A 587 11.53 -5.51 -23.42
CA LEU A 587 11.43 -6.63 -24.33
C LEU A 587 10.85 -6.13 -25.67
N GLY A 588 11.69 -5.82 -26.64
CA GLY A 588 11.26 -5.27 -27.92
C GLY A 588 10.37 -4.04 -27.76
N ARG A 589 9.08 -4.16 -28.04
CA ARG A 589 8.08 -3.09 -27.89
C ARG A 589 7.31 -3.10 -26.58
N ILE A 590 7.75 -3.93 -25.64
CA ILE A 590 7.15 -4.03 -24.30
C ILE A 590 8.12 -3.42 -23.28
N GLY A 591 7.72 -2.30 -22.65
CA GLY A 591 8.41 -1.70 -21.52
C GLY A 591 7.82 -2.17 -20.20
N ILE A 592 8.60 -2.14 -19.13
CA ILE A 592 8.18 -2.52 -17.79
C ILE A 592 8.34 -1.33 -16.88
N ALA A 593 7.24 -0.88 -16.27
CA ALA A 593 7.21 0.25 -15.35
C ALA A 593 6.82 -0.24 -13.94
N ASN A 594 6.26 0.62 -13.12
CA ASN A 594 5.81 0.46 -11.73
C ASN A 594 6.92 0.50 -10.65
N SER A 595 6.49 0.57 -9.39
CA SER A 595 7.39 0.69 -8.23
C SER A 595 8.30 -0.53 -8.01
N ASP A 596 7.86 -1.77 -8.36
CA ASP A 596 8.75 -2.96 -8.30
C ASP A 596 9.99 -2.79 -9.21
N ALA A 597 9.86 -2.08 -10.32
CA ALA A 597 10.97 -1.84 -11.24
C ALA A 597 12.05 -0.90 -10.67
N GLY A 598 11.73 -0.21 -9.58
CA GLY A 598 12.66 0.63 -8.82
C GLY A 598 12.97 0.08 -7.42
N ALA A 599 12.38 -1.05 -7.04
CA ALA A 599 12.50 -1.66 -5.71
C ALA A 599 12.23 -0.65 -4.57
N SER A 600 11.14 0.13 -4.69
CA SER A 600 10.72 1.05 -3.65
C SER A 600 9.22 1.33 -3.75
N ALA A 601 8.54 1.43 -2.60
CA ALA A 601 7.10 1.58 -2.52
C ALA A 601 6.60 3.03 -2.63
N THR A 602 7.44 3.96 -3.07
CA THR A 602 7.14 5.40 -3.11
C THR A 602 6.55 5.86 -4.45
N ILE A 603 5.85 7.00 -4.43
CA ILE A 603 5.19 7.56 -5.61
C ILE A 603 6.21 8.10 -6.65
N ASP A 604 7.28 8.73 -6.19
CA ASP A 604 8.36 9.23 -7.06
C ASP A 604 9.03 8.09 -7.81
N THR A 605 9.32 6.96 -7.15
CA THR A 605 9.79 5.75 -7.81
C THR A 605 8.81 5.27 -8.88
N ALA A 606 7.51 5.25 -8.60
CA ALA A 606 6.51 4.87 -9.60
C ALA A 606 6.51 5.81 -10.83
N ILE A 607 6.70 7.11 -10.62
CA ILE A 607 6.82 8.13 -11.69
C ILE A 607 8.14 7.98 -12.46
N ASP A 608 9.25 7.80 -11.77
CA ASP A 608 10.57 7.69 -12.39
C ASP A 608 10.68 6.41 -13.23
N GLN A 609 10.11 5.31 -12.78
CA GLN A 609 10.05 4.08 -13.56
C GLN A 609 9.11 4.20 -14.77
N ALA A 610 8.04 4.97 -14.68
CA ALA A 610 7.22 5.33 -15.84
C ALA A 610 8.03 6.10 -16.88
N ALA A 611 8.73 7.14 -16.46
CA ALA A 611 9.57 7.96 -17.33
C ALA A 611 10.70 7.15 -17.98
N ARG A 612 11.35 6.25 -17.22
CA ARG A 612 12.36 5.34 -17.76
C ARG A 612 11.77 4.45 -18.85
N ALA A 613 10.65 3.77 -18.59
CA ALA A 613 10.05 2.84 -19.54
C ALA A 613 9.60 3.53 -20.84
N VAL A 614 9.03 4.73 -20.76
CA VAL A 614 8.61 5.51 -21.93
C VAL A 614 9.83 5.92 -22.78
N ARG A 615 10.94 6.34 -22.14
CA ARG A 615 12.19 6.67 -22.85
C ARG A 615 12.86 5.46 -23.50
N GLU A 616 12.95 4.33 -22.79
CA GLU A 616 13.55 3.09 -23.30
C GLU A 616 12.86 2.56 -24.57
N LEU A 617 11.56 2.78 -24.69
CA LEU A 617 10.80 2.45 -25.89
C LEU A 617 10.88 3.52 -27.00
N GLY A 618 11.58 4.63 -26.77
CA GLY A 618 11.65 5.75 -27.71
C GLY A 618 10.32 6.44 -27.95
N LEU A 619 9.44 6.42 -26.97
CA LEU A 619 8.07 6.99 -27.08
C LEU A 619 8.02 8.49 -26.79
N VAL A 620 9.03 9.02 -26.09
CA VAL A 620 9.20 10.45 -25.81
C VAL A 620 10.64 10.86 -26.07
N GLY A 621 10.86 12.14 -26.40
CA GLY A 621 12.19 12.72 -26.55
C GLY A 621 12.98 12.72 -25.24
N GLY A 622 14.29 12.78 -25.31
CA GLY A 622 15.16 12.99 -24.14
C GLY A 622 14.88 14.38 -23.52
N VAL A 623 14.67 14.43 -22.21
CA VAL A 623 14.61 15.69 -21.43
C VAL A 623 16.02 16.06 -21.01
#